data_75a3c5a536477eb2be155a0c021f5eb6
#
_entry.id   75a3c5a536477eb2be155a0c021f5eb6
#
_cell.length_a   1.000
_cell.length_b   1.000
_cell.length_c   1.000
_cell.angle_alpha   90.00
_cell.angle_beta   90.00
_cell.angle_gamma   90.00
#
_symmetry.space_group_name_H-M   'P 1'
#
loop_
_entity.id
_entity.type
_entity.pdbx_description
1 polymer ?
#
loop_
_entity_poly.entity_id
_entity_poly.type
_entity_poly.pdbx_seq_one_letter_code
_entity_poly.pdbx_strand_id
1 'polypeptide(L)'
;LSTITWYNKKVNKSIYLSGGDIMQKKALVIIDIQNDITKNYKDIIDNINKAIDWAVNNNIHVIYIRHENLSAGTRTLKPNTYGSELASDLKIVSKNVFTKYKGNALSSEEFTDFISKNEICDFYIAGADAVACVKSTCYNLRKANYGVNVLSDCITSYDKRKIDEMLRYYESKGSRIISLGNS
;
A
#
# COMPACT_ATOMS: atom_id res chain seq x y z
N LEU A 1 -7.45 -19.16 20.07
CA LEU A 1 -7.82 -17.94 20.83
C LEU A 1 -6.63 -17.17 21.40
N SER A 2 -5.38 -17.36 20.89
CA SER A 2 -4.18 -16.74 21.49
C SER A 2 -3.39 -15.78 20.57
N THR A 3 -3.84 -15.54 19.34
CA THR A 3 -3.05 -14.79 18.36
C THR A 3 -3.42 -13.32 18.23
N ILE A 4 -4.48 -12.84 18.89
CA ILE A 4 -4.94 -11.46 18.81
C ILE A 4 -4.32 -10.55 19.89
N THR A 5 -3.74 -11.11 20.92
CA THR A 5 -3.27 -10.37 22.11
C THR A 5 -1.90 -9.71 21.94
N TRP A 6 -1.11 -10.08 20.93
CA TRP A 6 0.25 -9.54 20.72
C TRP A 6 0.30 -8.21 19.98
N TYR A 7 -0.73 -7.88 19.22
CA TYR A 7 -0.74 -6.67 18.39
C TYR A 7 -1.02 -5.37 19.17
N ASN A 8 -1.68 -5.48 20.34
CA ASN A 8 -2.13 -4.30 21.11
C ASN A 8 -1.14 -3.76 22.13
N LYS A 9 0.02 -4.38 22.34
CA LYS A 9 0.90 -4.00 23.48
C LYS A 9 2.12 -3.16 23.11
N LYS A 10 2.41 -2.89 21.84
CA LYS A 10 3.64 -2.17 21.42
C LYS A 10 3.44 -0.76 20.82
N VAL A 11 2.24 -0.31 20.59
CA VAL A 11 2.00 1.00 19.95
C VAL A 11 1.85 2.16 20.94
N ASN A 12 1.72 1.88 22.25
CA ASN A 12 1.57 2.92 23.29
C ASN A 12 2.85 3.15 24.11
N LYS A 13 3.98 3.39 23.46
CA LYS A 13 5.10 4.10 24.10
C LYS A 13 5.29 5.45 23.42
N SER A 14 4.45 6.41 23.80
CA SER A 14 4.81 7.83 23.70
C SER A 14 6.03 8.02 24.63
N ILE A 15 7.20 7.99 24.06
CA ILE A 15 8.40 8.44 24.75
C ILE A 15 8.36 9.97 24.65
N TYR A 16 7.88 10.61 25.70
CA TYR A 16 8.12 12.03 25.94
C TYR A 16 9.63 12.21 26.22
N LEU A 17 10.37 12.60 25.21
CA LEU A 17 11.72 13.12 25.34
C LEU A 17 11.80 14.43 24.56
N SER A 18 11.92 15.48 25.34
CA SER A 18 12.48 16.82 25.02
C SER A 18 12.62 17.21 23.54
N GLY A 19 11.74 18.10 23.05
CA GLY A 19 12.13 19.23 22.17
C GLY A 19 12.67 18.92 20.76
N GLY A 20 12.39 17.76 20.17
CA GLY A 20 12.67 17.49 18.76
C GLY A 20 11.41 16.92 18.10
N ASP A 21 11.01 17.45 16.97
CA ASP A 21 9.95 16.88 16.14
C ASP A 21 10.29 15.40 15.90
N ILE A 22 9.48 14.50 16.48
CA ILE A 22 9.60 13.05 16.18
C ILE A 22 9.15 12.93 14.72
N MET A 23 10.11 12.87 13.80
CA MET A 23 9.81 12.62 12.38
C MET A 23 9.15 11.25 12.27
N GLN A 24 7.83 11.24 12.07
CA GLN A 24 7.08 10.01 11.83
C GLN A 24 7.66 9.31 10.61
N LYS A 25 8.10 8.06 10.79
CA LYS A 25 8.60 7.26 9.67
C LYS A 25 7.45 6.88 8.74
N LYS A 26 7.62 7.16 7.47
CA LYS A 26 6.59 7.09 6.44
C LYS A 26 6.94 6.08 5.37
N ALA A 27 5.92 5.50 4.73
CA ALA A 27 6.10 4.66 3.56
C ALA A 27 5.06 4.98 2.46
N LEU A 28 5.52 4.97 1.21
CA LEU A 28 4.67 4.84 0.03
C LEU A 28 4.54 3.35 -0.28
N VAL A 29 3.32 2.83 -0.27
CA VAL A 29 3.01 1.43 -0.56
C VAL A 29 2.26 1.35 -1.87
N ILE A 30 2.88 0.67 -2.85
CA ILE A 30 2.32 0.45 -4.18
C ILE A 30 1.74 -0.96 -4.22
N ILE A 31 0.41 -1.06 -4.40
CA ILE A 31 -0.34 -2.31 -4.27
C ILE A 31 -0.68 -2.87 -5.64
N ASP A 32 -0.22 -4.10 -5.90
CA ASP A 32 -0.61 -4.98 -7.00
C ASP A 32 -0.46 -4.37 -8.41
N ILE A 33 0.55 -3.52 -8.63
CA ILE A 33 0.89 -3.03 -9.98
C ILE A 33 1.77 -4.09 -10.66
N GLN A 34 1.11 -5.11 -11.22
CA GLN A 34 1.72 -6.32 -11.79
C GLN A 34 1.27 -6.50 -13.25
N ASN A 35 2.06 -7.22 -14.05
CA ASN A 35 1.85 -7.33 -15.50
C ASN A 35 0.46 -7.86 -15.89
N ASP A 36 -0.08 -8.85 -15.19
CA ASP A 36 -1.42 -9.39 -15.47
C ASP A 36 -2.55 -8.38 -15.24
N ILE A 37 -2.35 -7.42 -14.34
CA ILE A 37 -3.35 -6.43 -13.95
C ILE A 37 -3.24 -5.17 -14.79
N THR A 38 -2.02 -4.74 -15.12
CA THR A 38 -1.76 -3.42 -15.72
C THR A 38 -2.40 -3.18 -17.07
N LYS A 39 -2.77 -4.23 -17.82
CA LYS A 39 -3.54 -4.06 -19.06
C LYS A 39 -4.83 -3.24 -18.85
N ASN A 40 -5.38 -3.23 -17.63
CA ASN A 40 -6.59 -2.49 -17.26
C ASN A 40 -6.28 -1.21 -16.46
N TYR A 41 -5.02 -0.96 -16.05
CA TYR A 41 -4.65 0.04 -15.04
C TYR A 41 -3.43 0.87 -15.44
N LYS A 42 -3.06 0.88 -16.73
CA LYS A 42 -1.89 1.65 -17.21
C LYS A 42 -1.99 3.16 -16.95
N ASP A 43 -3.19 3.67 -16.88
CA ASP A 43 -3.48 5.09 -16.72
C ASP A 43 -2.92 5.72 -15.45
N ILE A 44 -2.61 4.93 -14.41
CA ILE A 44 -2.06 5.45 -13.15
C ILE A 44 -0.55 5.25 -12.99
N ILE A 45 0.12 4.47 -13.87
CA ILE A 45 1.53 4.13 -13.67
C ILE A 45 2.42 5.37 -13.71
N ASP A 46 2.17 6.30 -14.60
CA ASP A 46 2.93 7.55 -14.67
C ASP A 46 2.79 8.39 -13.39
N ASN A 47 1.59 8.46 -12.83
CA ASN A 47 1.35 9.17 -11.57
C ASN A 47 2.01 8.45 -10.39
N ILE A 48 1.96 7.10 -10.37
CA ILE A 48 2.69 6.31 -9.37
C ILE A 48 4.19 6.54 -9.49
N ASN A 49 4.75 6.59 -10.69
CA ASN A 49 6.18 6.87 -10.89
C ASN A 49 6.57 8.27 -10.38
N LYS A 50 5.72 9.29 -10.57
CA LYS A 50 5.91 10.62 -9.97
C LYS A 50 5.83 10.55 -8.43
N ALA A 51 4.87 9.78 -7.90
CA ALA A 51 4.76 9.57 -6.45
C ALA A 51 5.98 8.87 -5.85
N ILE A 52 6.59 7.93 -6.60
CA ILE A 52 7.85 7.29 -6.20
C ILE A 52 8.98 8.31 -6.13
N ASP A 53 9.13 9.18 -7.14
CA ASP A 53 10.14 10.24 -7.14
C ASP A 53 9.93 11.20 -5.97
N TRP A 54 8.69 11.60 -5.73
CA TRP A 54 8.34 12.42 -4.56
C TRP A 54 8.71 11.72 -3.24
N ALA A 55 8.41 10.44 -3.10
CA ALA A 55 8.73 9.68 -1.88
C ALA A 55 10.25 9.59 -1.65
N VAL A 56 11.03 9.30 -2.71
CA VAL A 56 12.50 9.27 -2.63
C VAL A 56 13.06 10.63 -2.21
N ASN A 57 12.60 11.72 -2.82
CA ASN A 57 13.06 13.07 -2.51
C ASN A 57 12.69 13.53 -1.09
N ASN A 58 11.70 12.89 -0.46
CA ASN A 58 11.25 13.19 0.91
C ASN A 58 11.70 12.15 1.95
N ASN A 59 12.63 11.26 1.61
CA ASN A 59 13.13 10.17 2.48
C ASN A 59 12.00 9.27 3.02
N ILE A 60 10.99 9.01 2.20
CA ILE A 60 9.88 8.11 2.49
C ILE A 60 10.23 6.72 1.95
N HIS A 61 10.05 5.67 2.73
CA HIS A 61 10.27 4.30 2.26
C HIS A 61 9.34 3.97 1.09
N VAL A 62 9.89 3.41 0.01
CA VAL A 62 9.07 2.91 -1.11
C VAL A 62 8.96 1.40 -0.99
N ILE A 63 7.73 0.89 -0.98
CA ILE A 63 7.38 -0.52 -0.76
C ILE A 63 6.43 -0.97 -1.87
N TYR A 64 6.71 -2.14 -2.42
CA TYR A 64 5.91 -2.78 -3.45
C TYR A 64 5.24 -4.03 -2.88
N ILE A 65 3.93 -4.14 -3.06
CA ILE A 65 3.16 -5.32 -2.69
C ILE A 65 2.77 -6.07 -3.96
N ARG A 66 3.09 -7.35 -4.02
CA ARG A 66 2.63 -8.26 -5.07
C ARG A 66 1.55 -9.17 -4.52
N HIS A 67 0.54 -9.43 -5.31
CA HIS A 67 -0.43 -10.49 -5.05
C HIS A 67 -0.08 -11.72 -5.86
N GLU A 68 -0.06 -12.89 -5.23
CA GLU A 68 0.01 -14.17 -5.92
C GLU A 68 -1.23 -14.99 -5.60
N ASN A 69 -1.85 -15.56 -6.63
CA ASN A 69 -3.05 -16.37 -6.51
C ASN A 69 -2.69 -17.85 -6.52
N LEU A 70 -2.88 -18.50 -5.38
CA LEU A 70 -2.61 -19.92 -5.18
C LEU A 70 -3.78 -20.85 -5.55
N SER A 71 -4.92 -20.31 -5.99
CA SER A 71 -6.09 -21.10 -6.34
C SER A 71 -5.81 -22.02 -7.52
N ALA A 72 -6.24 -23.27 -7.40
CA ALA A 72 -6.10 -24.24 -8.49
C ALA A 72 -6.79 -23.72 -9.77
N GLY A 73 -6.10 -23.85 -10.90
CA GLY A 73 -6.62 -23.42 -12.20
C GLY A 73 -6.58 -21.90 -12.46
N THR A 74 -6.04 -21.10 -11.54
CA THR A 74 -5.87 -19.66 -11.81
C THR A 74 -4.97 -19.43 -13.01
N ARG A 75 -5.31 -18.40 -13.82
CA ARG A 75 -4.50 -17.94 -14.95
C ARG A 75 -3.91 -16.55 -14.72
N THR A 76 -4.37 -15.86 -13.67
CA THR A 76 -3.97 -14.49 -13.35
C THR A 76 -3.17 -14.48 -12.05
N LEU A 77 -2.06 -13.77 -12.03
CA LEU A 77 -1.16 -13.61 -10.88
C LEU A 77 -0.64 -14.97 -10.36
N LYS A 78 -0.45 -15.93 -11.26
CA LYS A 78 0.08 -17.24 -10.91
C LYS A 78 1.54 -17.09 -10.46
N PRO A 79 1.95 -17.70 -9.33
CA PRO A 79 3.34 -17.67 -8.86
C PRO A 79 4.34 -18.09 -9.93
N ASN A 80 5.50 -17.43 -9.94
CA ASN A 80 6.60 -17.68 -10.86
C ASN A 80 6.24 -17.50 -12.35
N THR A 81 5.32 -16.61 -12.67
CA THR A 81 4.99 -16.22 -14.04
C THR A 81 5.26 -14.76 -14.27
N TYR A 82 5.51 -14.37 -15.53
CA TYR A 82 5.65 -12.97 -15.93
C TYR A 82 4.46 -12.12 -15.49
N GLY A 83 3.25 -12.68 -15.49
CA GLY A 83 2.04 -11.99 -15.06
C GLY A 83 2.05 -11.57 -13.59
N SER A 84 2.71 -12.34 -12.73
CA SER A 84 2.84 -12.04 -11.30
C SER A 84 4.00 -11.09 -10.96
N GLU A 85 4.87 -10.77 -11.92
CA GLU A 85 5.94 -9.78 -11.71
C GLU A 85 5.38 -8.36 -11.67
N LEU A 86 6.13 -7.45 -11.03
CA LEU A 86 5.82 -6.02 -11.07
C LEU A 86 5.81 -5.52 -12.51
N ALA A 87 4.95 -4.57 -12.81
CA ALA A 87 4.80 -4.03 -14.16
C ALA A 87 6.12 -3.46 -14.68
N SER A 88 6.44 -3.74 -15.94
CA SER A 88 7.69 -3.30 -16.58
C SER A 88 7.85 -1.78 -16.63
N ASP A 89 6.73 -1.05 -16.67
CA ASP A 89 6.72 0.41 -16.74
C ASP A 89 6.75 1.07 -15.35
N LEU A 90 6.68 0.26 -14.27
CA LEU A 90 6.76 0.75 -12.91
C LEU A 90 8.21 1.00 -12.50
N LYS A 91 8.50 2.20 -11.99
CA LYS A 91 9.82 2.54 -11.43
C LYS A 91 10.10 1.74 -10.17
N ILE A 92 11.21 1.00 -10.13
CA ILE A 92 11.64 0.22 -8.97
C ILE A 92 12.90 0.89 -8.37
N VAL A 93 12.77 1.45 -7.16
CA VAL A 93 13.82 2.21 -6.46
C VAL A 93 14.30 1.53 -5.19
N SER A 94 13.65 0.45 -4.78
CA SER A 94 14.02 -0.30 -3.56
C SER A 94 13.82 -1.80 -3.75
N LYS A 95 14.45 -2.59 -2.88
CA LYS A 95 14.25 -4.04 -2.79
C LYS A 95 13.10 -4.43 -1.86
N ASN A 96 12.33 -3.47 -1.36
CA ASN A 96 11.22 -3.71 -0.45
C ASN A 96 10.00 -4.22 -1.23
N VAL A 97 10.08 -5.45 -1.71
CA VAL A 97 9.01 -6.13 -2.46
C VAL A 97 8.50 -7.27 -1.60
N PHE A 98 7.22 -7.25 -1.27
CA PHE A 98 6.58 -8.25 -0.41
C PHE A 98 5.41 -8.91 -1.13
N THR A 99 5.26 -10.22 -0.95
CA THR A 99 4.19 -10.99 -1.56
C THR A 99 3.08 -11.25 -0.55
N LYS A 100 1.85 -11.10 -0.98
CA LYS A 100 0.64 -11.50 -0.23
C LYS A 100 -0.19 -12.48 -1.03
N TYR A 101 -0.96 -13.30 -0.33
CA TYR A 101 -1.88 -14.30 -0.90
C TYR A 101 -3.35 -13.96 -0.59
N LYS A 102 -3.61 -12.84 0.06
CA LYS A 102 -4.95 -12.32 0.41
C LYS A 102 -5.05 -10.85 0.01
N GLY A 103 -6.26 -10.30 0.00
CA GLY A 103 -6.49 -8.91 -0.40
C GLY A 103 -5.76 -7.86 0.46
N ASN A 104 -5.56 -8.16 1.76
CA ASN A 104 -4.91 -7.27 2.71
C ASN A 104 -3.37 -7.42 2.68
N ALA A 105 -2.63 -6.33 2.50
CA ALA A 105 -1.16 -6.34 2.54
C ALA A 105 -0.60 -6.80 3.89
N LEU A 106 -1.28 -6.47 5.01
CA LEU A 106 -0.88 -6.93 6.34
C LEU A 106 -1.00 -8.44 6.55
N SER A 107 -1.49 -9.20 5.57
CA SER A 107 -1.44 -10.66 5.59
C SER A 107 -0.06 -11.22 5.21
N SER A 108 0.84 -10.39 4.70
CA SER A 108 2.25 -10.73 4.49
C SER A 108 3.03 -10.50 5.80
N GLU A 109 3.56 -11.57 6.39
CA GLU A 109 4.37 -11.49 7.61
C GLU A 109 5.64 -10.66 7.36
N GLU A 110 6.31 -10.88 6.22
CA GLU A 110 7.51 -10.12 5.83
C GLU A 110 7.26 -8.62 5.76
N PHE A 111 6.09 -8.20 5.24
CA PHE A 111 5.70 -6.80 5.21
C PHE A 111 5.44 -6.26 6.62
N THR A 112 4.72 -7.00 7.47
CA THR A 112 4.44 -6.57 8.85
C THR A 112 5.72 -6.48 9.69
N ASP A 113 6.65 -7.40 9.52
CA ASP A 113 7.96 -7.36 10.17
C ASP A 113 8.78 -6.16 9.71
N PHE A 114 8.78 -5.88 8.39
CA PHE A 114 9.47 -4.72 7.83
C PHE A 114 8.94 -3.40 8.41
N ILE A 115 7.63 -3.19 8.41
CA ILE A 115 7.04 -1.95 8.95
C ILE A 115 7.29 -1.80 10.45
N SER A 116 7.24 -2.90 11.21
CA SER A 116 7.54 -2.91 12.63
C SER A 116 9.02 -2.59 12.93
N LYS A 117 9.95 -3.25 12.22
CA LYS A 117 11.40 -3.04 12.37
C LYS A 117 11.81 -1.61 12.03
N ASN A 118 11.18 -1.02 11.03
CA ASN A 118 11.47 0.34 10.60
C ASN A 118 10.59 1.39 11.30
N GLU A 119 9.73 0.99 12.24
CA GLU A 119 8.84 1.88 13.02
C GLU A 119 7.95 2.78 12.13
N ILE A 120 7.53 2.24 10.98
CA ILE A 120 6.68 2.97 10.03
C ILE A 120 5.28 3.09 10.62
N CYS A 121 4.73 4.30 10.68
CA CYS A 121 3.44 4.56 11.30
C CYS A 121 2.48 5.40 10.43
N ASP A 122 2.94 5.93 9.30
CA ASP A 122 2.12 6.72 8.37
C ASP A 122 2.36 6.24 6.93
N PHE A 123 1.29 5.90 6.23
CA PHE A 123 1.33 5.25 4.94
C PHE A 123 0.68 6.10 3.85
N TYR A 124 1.35 6.24 2.72
CA TYR A 124 0.79 6.73 1.46
C TYR A 124 0.46 5.52 0.60
N ILE A 125 -0.76 5.45 0.10
CA ILE A 125 -1.27 4.26 -0.62
C ILE A 125 -1.55 4.60 -2.06
N ALA A 126 -0.95 3.80 -2.95
CA ALA A 126 -1.15 3.82 -4.39
C ALA A 126 -1.43 2.40 -4.90
N GLY A 127 -1.98 2.26 -6.09
CA GLY A 127 -2.15 0.96 -6.76
C GLY A 127 -3.58 0.56 -7.08
N ALA A 128 -3.81 -0.74 -7.18
CA ALA A 128 -5.06 -1.35 -7.61
C ALA A 128 -5.42 -2.59 -6.75
N ASP A 129 -6.64 -3.05 -6.72
CA ASP A 129 -7.87 -2.41 -7.15
C ASP A 129 -8.51 -1.65 -6.00
N ALA A 130 -9.02 -0.44 -6.26
CA ALA A 130 -9.58 0.43 -5.23
C ALA A 130 -10.76 -0.20 -4.47
N VAL A 131 -11.54 -1.09 -5.10
CA VAL A 131 -12.68 -1.77 -4.45
C VAL A 131 -12.26 -3.07 -3.75
N ALA A 132 -11.03 -3.53 -3.93
CA ALA A 132 -10.53 -4.82 -3.43
C ALA A 132 -9.28 -4.67 -2.55
N CYS A 133 -8.08 -4.86 -3.12
CA CYS A 133 -6.84 -4.94 -2.36
C CYS A 133 -6.46 -3.61 -1.68
N VAL A 134 -6.64 -2.48 -2.36
CA VAL A 134 -6.43 -1.15 -1.77
C VAL A 134 -7.40 -0.92 -0.62
N LYS A 135 -8.70 -1.20 -0.83
CA LYS A 135 -9.74 -1.09 0.21
C LYS A 135 -9.39 -1.92 1.44
N SER A 136 -9.08 -3.21 1.23
CA SER A 136 -8.77 -4.13 2.32
C SER A 136 -7.54 -3.70 3.10
N THR A 137 -6.50 -3.23 2.40
CA THR A 137 -5.26 -2.77 3.04
C THR A 137 -5.49 -1.49 3.84
N CYS A 138 -6.14 -0.47 3.26
CA CYS A 138 -6.44 0.79 3.96
C CYS A 138 -7.27 0.55 5.21
N TYR A 139 -8.32 -0.28 5.11
CA TYR A 139 -9.17 -0.60 6.27
C TYR A 139 -8.37 -1.24 7.40
N ASN A 140 -7.52 -2.23 7.10
CA ASN A 140 -6.76 -2.94 8.12
C ASN A 140 -5.63 -2.09 8.71
N LEU A 141 -4.97 -1.23 7.92
CA LEU A 141 -4.03 -0.24 8.43
C LEU A 141 -4.71 0.73 9.42
N ARG A 142 -5.88 1.26 9.06
CA ARG A 142 -6.66 2.14 9.96
C ARG A 142 -7.10 1.41 11.22
N LYS A 143 -7.56 0.16 11.10
CA LYS A 143 -7.94 -0.68 12.25
C LYS A 143 -6.75 -0.94 13.19
N ALA A 144 -5.54 -0.98 12.65
CA ALA A 144 -4.29 -1.09 13.42
C ALA A 144 -3.74 0.26 13.93
N ASN A 145 -4.51 1.35 13.81
CA ASN A 145 -4.18 2.71 14.22
C ASN A 145 -3.00 3.36 13.47
N TYR A 146 -2.68 2.91 12.28
CA TYR A 146 -1.72 3.59 11.41
C TYR A 146 -2.33 4.83 10.74
N GLY A 147 -1.50 5.83 10.45
CA GLY A 147 -1.85 6.92 9.53
C GLY A 147 -2.00 6.38 8.11
N VAL A 148 -3.05 6.77 7.39
CA VAL A 148 -3.29 6.34 6.00
C VAL A 148 -3.67 7.53 5.14
N ASN A 149 -2.90 7.74 4.08
CA ASN A 149 -3.07 8.77 3.08
C ASN A 149 -3.28 8.06 1.73
N VAL A 150 -4.45 8.13 1.17
CA VAL A 150 -4.74 7.55 -0.15
C VAL A 150 -4.41 8.59 -1.22
N LEU A 151 -3.52 8.24 -2.14
CA LEU A 151 -3.17 9.09 -3.27
C LEU A 151 -4.25 8.96 -4.35
N SER A 152 -5.16 9.92 -4.43
CA SER A 152 -6.35 9.85 -5.28
C SER A 152 -6.05 9.74 -6.78
N ASP A 153 -4.94 10.30 -7.21
CA ASP A 153 -4.42 10.27 -8.58
C ASP A 153 -3.52 9.06 -8.88
N CYS A 154 -3.26 8.22 -7.86
CA CYS A 154 -2.42 7.03 -7.95
C CYS A 154 -3.18 5.73 -7.64
N ILE A 155 -4.50 5.75 -7.51
CA ILE A 155 -5.34 4.55 -7.35
C ILE A 155 -6.28 4.39 -8.53
N THR A 156 -6.63 3.15 -8.85
CA THR A 156 -7.61 2.85 -9.90
C THR A 156 -8.41 1.60 -9.58
N SER A 157 -9.47 1.38 -10.36
CA SER A 157 -10.31 0.19 -10.29
C SER A 157 -10.62 -0.31 -11.69
N TYR A 158 -10.95 -1.58 -11.80
CA TYR A 158 -11.50 -2.14 -13.04
C TYR A 158 -12.77 -1.38 -13.46
N ASP A 159 -13.67 -1.12 -12.52
CA ASP A 159 -14.79 -0.20 -12.74
C ASP A 159 -14.45 1.21 -12.22
N LYS A 160 -13.98 2.06 -13.12
CA LYS A 160 -13.54 3.42 -12.79
C LYS A 160 -14.64 4.31 -12.22
N ARG A 161 -15.92 3.98 -12.46
CA ARG A 161 -17.07 4.69 -11.88
C ARG A 161 -17.14 4.55 -10.36
N LYS A 162 -16.42 3.56 -9.79
CA LYS A 162 -16.36 3.32 -8.35
C LYS A 162 -15.34 4.18 -7.61
N ILE A 163 -14.45 4.90 -8.32
CA ILE A 163 -13.36 5.63 -7.67
C ILE A 163 -13.88 6.67 -6.70
N ASP A 164 -14.82 7.52 -7.11
CA ASP A 164 -15.36 8.58 -6.22
C ASP A 164 -16.11 8.00 -5.00
N GLU A 165 -16.82 6.88 -5.17
CA GLU A 165 -17.45 6.16 -4.08
C GLU A 165 -16.38 5.65 -3.09
N MET A 166 -15.30 5.10 -3.61
CA MET A 166 -14.22 4.56 -2.80
C MET A 166 -13.43 5.64 -2.07
N LEU A 167 -13.17 6.79 -2.68
CA LEU A 167 -12.52 7.91 -1.99
C LEU A 167 -13.35 8.36 -0.78
N ARG A 168 -14.66 8.52 -0.94
CA ARG A 168 -15.57 8.83 0.18
C ARG A 168 -15.58 7.72 1.25
N TYR A 169 -15.53 6.44 0.83
CA TYR A 169 -15.42 5.32 1.75
C TYR A 169 -14.14 5.39 2.59
N TYR A 170 -12.97 5.61 1.96
CA TYR A 170 -11.70 5.71 2.69
C TYR A 170 -11.73 6.84 3.71
N GLU A 171 -12.24 7.99 3.32
CA GLU A 171 -12.37 9.16 4.18
C GLU A 171 -13.29 8.86 5.38
N SER A 172 -14.44 8.19 5.14
CA SER A 172 -15.36 7.75 6.19
C SER A 172 -14.75 6.74 7.18
N LYS A 173 -13.65 6.07 6.78
CA LYS A 173 -12.87 5.15 7.62
C LYS A 173 -11.65 5.81 8.24
N GLY A 174 -11.52 7.13 8.13
CA GLY A 174 -10.48 7.92 8.76
C GLY A 174 -9.15 7.97 7.99
N SER A 175 -9.14 7.60 6.71
CA SER A 175 -8.01 7.86 5.82
C SER A 175 -8.06 9.31 5.32
N ARG A 176 -6.91 9.90 5.05
CA ARG A 176 -6.82 11.18 4.35
C ARG A 176 -6.76 10.93 2.85
N ILE A 177 -7.42 11.77 2.08
CA ILE A 177 -7.34 11.74 0.61
C ILE A 177 -6.40 12.85 0.18
N ILE A 178 -5.37 12.51 -0.57
CA ILE A 178 -4.32 13.43 -1.01
C ILE A 178 -4.14 13.26 -2.52
N SER A 179 -3.99 14.37 -3.24
CA SER A 179 -3.46 14.39 -4.60
C SER A 179 -2.06 14.99 -4.55
N LEU A 180 -1.09 14.39 -5.19
CA LEU A 180 0.24 14.96 -5.32
C LEU A 180 0.27 16.06 -6.39
N GLY A 181 -0.79 16.15 -7.20
CA GLY A 181 -0.98 17.21 -8.15
C GLY A 181 0.01 17.20 -9.32
N ASN A 182 -0.27 18.04 -10.30
CA ASN A 182 0.73 18.46 -11.29
C ASN A 182 1.53 19.61 -10.65
N SER A 183 2.52 19.27 -9.82
CA SER A 183 3.52 20.24 -9.33
C SER A 183 4.58 20.43 -10.40
#